data_362782c95239b0903179bdf353c0f035
#
_entry.id   362782c95239b0903179bdf353c0f035
#
_cell.length_a   1.000
_cell.length_b   1.000
_cell.length_c   1.000
_cell.angle_alpha   90.00
_cell.angle_beta   90.00
_cell.angle_gamma   90.00
#
_symmetry.space_group_name_H-M   'P 1'
#
loop_
_entity.id
_entity.type
_entity.pdbx_description
1 polymer ?
#
loop_
_entity_poly.entity_id
_entity_poly.type
_entity_poly.pdbx_seq_one_letter_code
_entity_poly.pdbx_strand_id
1 'polypeptide(L)'
;GLGEPKANHVCIYDDLLRSLGLDSFDLLLEDEYYHQAVVQLALGYAPPEFIPEIVGFNLGYEQLPLHLLISNYELAELGIDSKYFNLHITIDNIDNGHAYKAIKVIEDIYNKYRDKELFLTKLKHGFALNNHGVSSSNIIKNLNTEDFVHRIFKRKALVGQLIHNETRQFGCKTINQWLSNPDDIAGLITHLTEHKWIKFNTDPEQSVFWRMINEENGKMFGVFNPVERQIIHDWIAGSDHSSNFLAYSRELKNSQRIQDYLFSYISDGELDALQERVQQSNDLAIKICKLTPFLAPDSHHKSIGLWSTRKYVELLFPYLGTFKN
;
A
#
# COMPACT_ATOMS: atom_id res chain seq x y z
N GLY A 1 -13.17 -4.05 10.22
CA GLY A 1 -12.94 -5.50 10.15
C GLY A 1 -13.27 -6.25 11.44
N LEU A 2 -14.01 -5.62 12.38
CA LEU A 2 -14.44 -6.22 13.65
C LEU A 2 -13.28 -6.83 14.47
N GLY A 3 -12.05 -6.35 14.28
CA GLY A 3 -10.85 -6.89 14.91
C GLY A 3 -10.25 -8.11 14.21
N GLU A 4 -10.76 -8.50 13.05
CA GLU A 4 -10.18 -9.57 12.25
C GLU A 4 -9.05 -9.01 11.37
N PRO A 5 -7.79 -9.52 11.49
CA PRO A 5 -6.67 -9.01 10.70
C PRO A 5 -6.92 -9.08 9.19
N LYS A 6 -7.54 -10.18 8.73
CA LYS A 6 -7.86 -10.40 7.30
C LYS A 6 -8.89 -9.41 6.72
N ALA A 7 -9.58 -8.67 7.57
CA ALA A 7 -10.56 -7.66 7.21
C ALA A 7 -10.14 -6.24 7.66
N ASN A 8 -9.00 -6.09 8.32
CA ASN A 8 -8.43 -4.80 8.69
C ASN A 8 -7.61 -4.26 7.53
N HIS A 9 -7.99 -3.09 7.00
CA HIS A 9 -7.37 -2.52 5.79
C HIS A 9 -5.89 -2.18 6.00
N VAL A 10 -5.50 -1.74 7.19
CA VAL A 10 -4.09 -1.43 7.49
C VAL A 10 -3.27 -2.72 7.49
N CYS A 11 -3.76 -3.80 8.15
CA CYS A 11 -3.07 -5.10 8.13
C CYS A 11 -2.91 -5.64 6.70
N ILE A 12 -3.97 -5.56 5.88
CA ILE A 12 -3.93 -6.02 4.48
C ILE A 12 -2.93 -5.21 3.66
N TYR A 13 -2.87 -3.89 3.88
CA TYR A 13 -1.91 -3.02 3.21
C TYR A 13 -0.46 -3.28 3.66
N ASP A 14 -0.24 -3.45 4.96
CA ASP A 14 1.08 -3.82 5.49
C ASP A 14 1.57 -5.16 4.94
N ASP A 15 0.68 -6.14 4.83
CA ASP A 15 1.00 -7.44 4.23
C ASP A 15 1.41 -7.30 2.75
N LEU A 16 0.71 -6.45 1.99
CA LEU A 16 1.09 -6.12 0.63
C LEU A 16 2.49 -5.50 0.58
N LEU A 17 2.77 -4.48 1.40
CA LEU A 17 4.08 -3.82 1.45
C LEU A 17 5.20 -4.80 1.81
N ARG A 18 5.00 -5.66 2.82
CA ARG A 18 5.97 -6.70 3.20
C ARG A 18 6.23 -7.68 2.08
N SER A 19 5.19 -8.10 1.36
CA SER A 19 5.34 -9.01 0.22
C SER A 19 6.24 -8.45 -0.89
N LEU A 20 6.32 -7.13 -0.98
CA LEU A 20 7.15 -6.39 -1.92
C LEU A 20 8.52 -6.01 -1.34
N GLY A 21 8.82 -6.36 -0.08
CA GLY A 21 10.02 -5.94 0.63
C GLY A 21 10.07 -4.44 0.91
N LEU A 22 8.91 -3.84 1.11
CA LEU A 22 8.71 -2.41 1.38
C LEU A 22 8.26 -2.15 2.82
N ASP A 23 8.60 -3.03 3.76
CA ASP A 23 8.15 -3.01 5.16
C ASP A 23 9.03 -2.17 6.10
N SER A 24 10.19 -1.72 5.65
CA SER A 24 11.12 -0.92 6.45
C SER A 24 11.11 0.55 6.01
N PHE A 25 10.13 1.30 6.50
CA PHE A 25 10.03 2.73 6.18
C PHE A 25 10.57 3.60 7.32
N ASP A 26 11.87 3.80 7.33
CA ASP A 26 12.49 4.94 8.02
C ASP A 26 12.58 6.17 7.09
N LEU A 27 11.74 6.24 6.07
CA LEU A 27 11.72 7.36 5.16
C LEU A 27 10.93 8.52 5.80
N LEU A 28 11.64 9.57 6.17
CA LEU A 28 11.02 10.86 6.40
C LEU A 28 10.54 11.39 5.04
N LEU A 29 9.23 11.42 4.85
CA LEU A 29 8.61 12.00 3.68
C LEU A 29 8.51 13.52 3.88
N GLU A 30 8.52 14.27 2.78
CA GLU A 30 8.23 15.69 2.78
C GLU A 30 6.80 15.95 3.29
N ASP A 31 6.56 17.09 3.93
CA ASP A 31 5.29 17.44 4.56
C ASP A 31 4.07 17.29 3.65
N GLU A 32 4.23 17.54 2.35
CA GLU A 32 3.15 17.45 1.38
C GLU A 32 2.52 16.05 1.25
N TYR A 33 3.29 14.99 1.53
CA TYR A 33 2.79 13.61 1.51
C TYR A 33 1.86 13.29 2.68
N TYR A 34 1.92 14.08 3.76
CA TYR A 34 1.08 13.91 4.93
C TYR A 34 -0.24 14.69 4.86
N HIS A 35 -0.42 15.59 3.89
CA HIS A 35 -1.58 16.49 3.84
C HIS A 35 -2.91 15.74 3.88
N GLN A 36 -3.08 14.64 3.12
CA GLN A 36 -4.32 13.87 3.16
C GLN A 36 -4.58 13.20 4.52
N ALA A 37 -3.55 12.67 5.16
CA ALA A 37 -3.69 12.12 6.51
C ALA A 37 -4.08 13.20 7.53
N VAL A 38 -3.47 14.39 7.44
CA VAL A 38 -3.80 15.54 8.29
C VAL A 38 -5.24 16.02 8.07
N VAL A 39 -5.68 16.10 6.81
CA VAL A 39 -7.08 16.47 6.48
C VAL A 39 -8.06 15.47 7.11
N GLN A 40 -7.82 14.17 6.96
CA GLN A 40 -8.68 13.12 7.52
C GLN A 40 -8.75 13.21 9.05
N LEU A 41 -7.59 13.38 9.71
CA LEU A 41 -7.54 13.53 11.16
C LEU A 41 -8.26 14.81 11.62
N ALA A 42 -8.02 15.94 10.94
CA ALA A 42 -8.66 17.20 11.27
C ALA A 42 -10.18 17.11 11.13
N LEU A 43 -10.69 16.50 10.06
CA LEU A 43 -12.13 16.28 9.89
C LEU A 43 -12.71 15.31 10.92
N GLY A 44 -11.93 14.26 11.30
CA GLY A 44 -12.32 13.31 12.34
C GLY A 44 -12.49 13.92 13.73
N TYR A 45 -11.76 15.00 14.02
CA TYR A 45 -11.84 15.75 15.27
C TYR A 45 -12.63 17.08 15.15
N ALA A 46 -13.17 17.38 13.97
CA ALA A 46 -13.88 18.63 13.75
C ALA A 46 -15.23 18.66 14.51
N PRO A 47 -15.64 19.83 15.02
CA PRO A 47 -16.91 19.98 15.69
C PRO A 47 -18.11 19.83 14.72
N PRO A 48 -19.34 19.63 15.26
CA PRO A 48 -20.52 19.28 14.45
C PRO A 48 -20.89 20.26 13.34
N GLU A 49 -20.52 21.52 13.44
CA GLU A 49 -20.73 22.53 12.40
C GLU A 49 -20.00 22.25 11.09
N PHE A 50 -19.01 21.34 11.10
CA PHE A 50 -18.27 20.86 9.92
C PHE A 50 -18.85 19.58 9.32
N ILE A 51 -20.00 19.10 9.81
CA ILE A 51 -20.64 17.90 9.25
C ILE A 51 -20.81 17.97 7.73
N PRO A 52 -21.23 19.11 7.12
CA PRO A 52 -21.35 19.18 5.66
C PRO A 52 -20.02 18.97 4.94
N GLU A 53 -18.93 19.54 5.46
CA GLU A 53 -17.58 19.34 4.91
C GLU A 53 -17.11 17.90 5.10
N ILE A 54 -17.37 17.28 6.26
CA ILE A 54 -17.01 15.88 6.55
C ILE A 54 -17.70 14.93 5.56
N VAL A 55 -19.01 15.07 5.36
CA VAL A 55 -19.73 14.19 4.42
C VAL A 55 -19.37 14.48 2.96
N GLY A 56 -19.01 15.73 2.64
CA GLY A 56 -18.47 16.10 1.33
C GLY A 56 -17.13 15.46 1.05
N PHE A 57 -16.22 15.47 2.03
CA PHE A 57 -14.93 14.78 1.93
C PHE A 57 -15.14 13.28 1.75
N ASN A 58 -15.97 12.64 2.58
CA ASN A 58 -16.25 11.21 2.48
C ASN A 58 -16.85 10.84 1.13
N LEU A 59 -17.76 11.65 0.57
CA LEU A 59 -18.29 11.41 -0.76
C LEU A 59 -17.18 11.33 -1.82
N GLY A 60 -16.21 12.25 -1.78
CA GLY A 60 -15.08 12.24 -2.70
C GLY A 60 -14.12 11.08 -2.47
N TYR A 61 -13.91 10.72 -1.20
CA TYR A 61 -12.98 9.66 -0.82
C TYR A 61 -13.52 8.26 -1.12
N GLU A 62 -14.82 8.01 -0.94
CA GLU A 62 -15.48 6.71 -1.14
C GLU A 62 -15.91 6.47 -2.60
N GLN A 63 -15.63 7.39 -3.51
CA GLN A 63 -15.87 7.14 -4.92
C GLN A 63 -14.91 6.05 -5.42
N LEU A 64 -15.46 5.08 -6.19
CA LEU A 64 -14.66 4.07 -6.85
C LEU A 64 -13.93 4.70 -8.05
N PRO A 65 -12.67 5.10 -7.94
CA PRO A 65 -11.96 5.65 -9.06
C PRO A 65 -11.56 4.55 -10.03
N LEU A 66 -11.66 4.82 -11.32
CA LEU A 66 -11.34 3.87 -12.39
C LEU A 66 -9.91 3.30 -12.23
N HIS A 67 -8.98 4.08 -11.70
CA HIS A 67 -7.61 3.62 -11.51
C HIS A 67 -7.47 2.46 -10.51
N LEU A 68 -8.37 2.31 -9.54
CA LEU A 68 -8.35 1.13 -8.65
C LEU A 68 -8.66 -0.17 -9.39
N LEU A 69 -9.57 -0.13 -10.36
CA LEU A 69 -9.85 -1.29 -11.23
C LEU A 69 -8.64 -1.64 -12.08
N ILE A 70 -8.00 -0.64 -12.66
CA ILE A 70 -6.78 -0.80 -13.48
C ILE A 70 -5.65 -1.34 -12.59
N SER A 71 -5.40 -0.74 -11.44
CA SER A 71 -4.34 -1.19 -10.52
C SER A 71 -4.56 -2.63 -10.04
N ASN A 72 -5.82 -3.01 -9.74
CA ASN A 72 -6.12 -4.40 -9.37
C ASN A 72 -5.76 -5.39 -10.49
N TYR A 73 -6.08 -5.04 -11.73
CA TYR A 73 -5.75 -5.86 -12.89
C TYR A 73 -4.23 -5.94 -13.11
N GLU A 74 -3.55 -4.79 -13.15
CA GLU A 74 -2.11 -4.71 -13.40
C GLU A 74 -1.28 -5.41 -12.32
N LEU A 75 -1.66 -5.27 -11.06
CA LEU A 75 -1.01 -5.99 -9.96
C LEU A 75 -1.17 -7.50 -10.09
N ALA A 76 -2.37 -7.97 -10.47
CA ALA A 76 -2.61 -9.38 -10.71
C ALA A 76 -1.76 -9.92 -11.87
N GLU A 77 -1.60 -9.17 -12.97
CA GLU A 77 -0.71 -9.53 -14.09
C GLU A 77 0.76 -9.59 -13.69
N LEU A 78 1.17 -8.74 -12.74
CA LEU A 78 2.53 -8.76 -12.17
C LEU A 78 2.72 -9.86 -11.11
N GLY A 79 1.66 -10.63 -10.81
CA GLY A 79 1.72 -11.66 -9.77
C GLY A 79 1.79 -11.10 -8.35
N ILE A 80 1.36 -9.85 -8.15
CA ILE A 80 1.23 -9.20 -6.85
C ILE A 80 -0.18 -9.49 -6.32
N ASP A 81 -0.28 -9.76 -5.01
CA ASP A 81 -1.59 -9.91 -4.37
C ASP A 81 -2.35 -8.57 -4.41
N SER A 82 -3.38 -8.51 -5.23
CA SER A 82 -4.20 -7.33 -5.41
C SER A 82 -5.37 -7.23 -4.42
N LYS A 83 -5.41 -8.07 -3.37
CA LYS A 83 -6.51 -8.19 -2.42
C LYS A 83 -6.93 -6.83 -1.81
N TYR A 84 -5.97 -5.96 -1.47
CA TYR A 84 -6.26 -4.63 -0.94
C TYR A 84 -7.11 -3.80 -1.91
N PHE A 85 -6.73 -3.74 -3.17
CA PHE A 85 -7.43 -2.99 -4.21
C PHE A 85 -8.77 -3.64 -4.57
N ASN A 86 -8.78 -4.98 -4.68
CA ASN A 86 -10.01 -5.73 -4.98
C ASN A 86 -11.06 -5.56 -3.89
N LEU A 87 -10.64 -5.50 -2.62
CA LEU A 87 -11.54 -5.23 -1.50
C LEU A 87 -12.23 -3.86 -1.65
N HIS A 88 -11.48 -2.81 -1.99
CA HIS A 88 -12.04 -1.47 -2.19
C HIS A 88 -13.01 -1.40 -3.38
N ILE A 89 -12.70 -2.10 -4.49
CA ILE A 89 -13.63 -2.23 -5.61
C ILE A 89 -14.98 -2.82 -5.16
N THR A 90 -14.92 -3.79 -4.25
CA THR A 90 -16.13 -4.49 -3.77
C THR A 90 -16.94 -3.65 -2.80
N ILE A 91 -16.28 -2.92 -1.88
CA ILE A 91 -16.97 -2.21 -0.81
C ILE A 91 -17.37 -0.77 -1.14
N ASP A 92 -16.72 -0.12 -2.11
CA ASP A 92 -16.93 1.28 -2.46
C ASP A 92 -17.86 1.47 -3.67
N ASN A 93 -18.70 0.47 -3.97
CA ASN A 93 -19.61 0.51 -5.11
C ASN A 93 -20.82 1.43 -4.90
N ILE A 94 -21.45 1.84 -6.02
CA ILE A 94 -22.58 2.78 -6.05
C ILE A 94 -23.92 2.11 -5.70
N ASP A 95 -24.03 0.78 -5.78
CA ASP A 95 -25.32 0.09 -5.61
C ASP A 95 -25.69 -0.08 -4.14
N ASN A 96 -24.74 -0.49 -3.29
CA ASN A 96 -24.97 -0.77 -1.87
C ASN A 96 -23.71 -0.57 -1.01
N GLY A 97 -22.59 -0.13 -1.61
CA GLY A 97 -21.31 0.09 -0.96
C GLY A 97 -21.21 1.43 -0.23
N HIS A 98 -19.97 1.84 0.04
CA HIS A 98 -19.69 3.07 0.79
C HIS A 98 -20.11 4.32 0.01
N ALA A 99 -19.91 4.35 -1.32
CA ALA A 99 -20.35 5.47 -2.14
C ALA A 99 -21.86 5.68 -2.06
N TYR A 100 -22.64 4.59 -2.15
CA TYR A 100 -24.11 4.66 -1.96
C TYR A 100 -24.49 5.19 -0.57
N LYS A 101 -23.87 4.66 0.48
CA LYS A 101 -24.12 5.09 1.86
C LYS A 101 -23.76 6.55 2.09
N ALA A 102 -22.66 7.03 1.51
CA ALA A 102 -22.27 8.45 1.57
C ALA A 102 -23.34 9.35 0.94
N ILE A 103 -23.88 8.97 -0.23
CA ILE A 103 -24.96 9.70 -0.87
C ILE A 103 -26.20 9.73 0.03
N LYS A 104 -26.60 8.59 0.60
CA LYS A 104 -27.78 8.52 1.49
C LYS A 104 -27.62 9.39 2.73
N VAL A 105 -26.46 9.39 3.36
CA VAL A 105 -26.19 10.27 4.51
C VAL A 105 -26.31 11.74 4.11
N ILE A 106 -25.79 12.12 2.93
CA ILE A 106 -25.91 13.50 2.42
C ILE A 106 -27.37 13.87 2.19
N GLU A 107 -28.16 13.01 1.55
CA GLU A 107 -29.60 13.24 1.33
C GLU A 107 -30.34 13.45 2.67
N ASP A 108 -30.09 12.60 3.66
CA ASP A 108 -30.72 12.65 4.97
C ASP A 108 -30.39 13.94 5.73
N ILE A 109 -29.12 14.37 5.69
CA ILE A 109 -28.72 15.62 6.34
C ILE A 109 -29.24 16.81 5.56
N TYR A 110 -29.13 16.84 4.23
CA TYR A 110 -29.62 17.90 3.37
C TYR A 110 -31.11 18.16 3.62
N ASN A 111 -31.92 17.11 3.70
CA ASN A 111 -33.37 17.27 3.93
C ASN A 111 -33.69 17.96 5.25
N LYS A 112 -32.86 17.79 6.27
CA LYS A 112 -33.03 18.37 7.62
C LYS A 112 -32.28 19.70 7.81
N TYR A 113 -31.32 20.04 6.94
CA TYR A 113 -30.51 21.25 7.09
C TYR A 113 -31.33 22.50 6.75
N ARG A 114 -31.28 23.53 7.60
CA ARG A 114 -32.12 24.75 7.45
C ARG A 114 -31.74 25.56 6.21
N ASP A 115 -30.44 25.79 6.01
CA ASP A 115 -29.91 26.57 4.88
C ASP A 115 -29.29 25.62 3.85
N LYS A 116 -30.04 25.32 2.81
CA LYS A 116 -29.68 24.39 1.75
C LYS A 116 -28.46 24.85 0.92
N GLU A 117 -28.38 26.16 0.66
CA GLU A 117 -27.28 26.72 -0.15
C GLU A 117 -25.98 26.70 0.64
N LEU A 118 -26.02 27.06 1.91
CA LEU A 118 -24.85 26.96 2.79
C LEU A 118 -24.41 25.51 2.94
N PHE A 119 -25.33 24.56 3.09
CA PHE A 119 -25.00 23.14 3.14
C PHE A 119 -24.24 22.69 1.89
N LEU A 120 -24.77 22.98 0.69
CA LEU A 120 -24.14 22.59 -0.58
C LEU A 120 -22.78 23.27 -0.79
N THR A 121 -22.63 24.51 -0.35
CA THR A 121 -21.36 25.22 -0.41
C THR A 121 -20.31 24.53 0.45
N LYS A 122 -20.64 24.22 1.69
CA LYS A 122 -19.76 23.51 2.62
C LYS A 122 -19.47 22.09 2.18
N LEU A 123 -20.47 21.37 1.65
CA LEU A 123 -20.28 20.03 1.05
C LEU A 123 -19.24 20.05 -0.07
N LYS A 124 -19.33 21.04 -0.98
CA LYS A 124 -18.36 21.21 -2.08
C LYS A 124 -16.96 21.52 -1.56
N HIS A 125 -16.83 22.32 -0.51
CA HIS A 125 -15.53 22.59 0.13
C HIS A 125 -14.92 21.28 0.69
N GLY A 126 -15.72 20.50 1.40
CA GLY A 126 -15.27 19.19 1.91
C GLY A 126 -14.85 18.25 0.78
N PHE A 127 -15.64 18.16 -0.29
CA PHE A 127 -15.30 17.36 -1.47
C PHE A 127 -13.97 17.80 -2.10
N ALA A 128 -13.73 19.11 -2.22
CA ALA A 128 -12.52 19.68 -2.78
C ALA A 128 -11.26 19.35 -1.97
N LEU A 129 -11.37 19.06 -0.66
CA LEU A 129 -10.24 18.64 0.17
C LEU A 129 -9.59 17.35 -0.29
N ASN A 130 -10.29 16.52 -1.07
CA ASN A 130 -9.71 15.32 -1.68
C ASN A 130 -8.58 15.63 -2.70
N ASN A 131 -8.55 16.85 -3.23
CA ASN A 131 -7.52 17.31 -4.15
C ASN A 131 -6.31 17.95 -3.44
N HIS A 132 -6.32 17.99 -2.10
CA HIS A 132 -5.27 18.62 -1.32
C HIS A 132 -4.11 17.65 -1.09
N GLY A 133 -2.87 18.12 -1.32
CA GLY A 133 -1.66 17.28 -1.22
C GLY A 133 -1.26 16.61 -2.53
N VAL A 134 -0.38 15.62 -2.44
CA VAL A 134 0.22 14.95 -3.60
C VAL A 134 -0.69 13.85 -4.11
N SER A 135 -1.10 13.92 -5.36
CA SER A 135 -1.89 12.86 -6.00
C SER A 135 -1.02 11.67 -6.43
N SER A 136 -1.61 10.48 -6.53
CA SER A 136 -0.94 9.29 -7.07
C SER A 136 -0.36 9.54 -8.47
N SER A 137 -1.07 10.28 -9.32
CA SER A 137 -0.59 10.65 -10.65
C SER A 137 0.66 11.53 -10.61
N ASN A 138 0.75 12.45 -9.63
CA ASN A 138 1.95 13.27 -9.46
C ASN A 138 3.13 12.43 -8.95
N ILE A 139 2.88 11.48 -8.04
CA ILE A 139 3.92 10.56 -7.56
C ILE A 139 4.46 9.73 -8.72
N ILE A 140 3.59 9.11 -9.52
CA ILE A 140 3.99 8.28 -10.67
C ILE A 140 4.79 9.10 -11.68
N LYS A 141 4.32 10.32 -12.00
CA LYS A 141 5.01 11.21 -12.95
C LYS A 141 6.42 11.60 -12.50
N ASN A 142 6.62 11.73 -11.19
CA ASN A 142 7.90 12.16 -10.60
C ASN A 142 8.72 10.97 -10.08
N LEU A 143 8.31 9.73 -10.37
CA LEU A 143 8.99 8.54 -9.87
C LEU A 143 10.39 8.44 -10.46
N ASN A 144 11.40 8.38 -9.59
CA ASN A 144 12.77 8.11 -10.00
C ASN A 144 13.01 6.59 -10.13
N THR A 145 12.83 6.07 -11.34
CA THR A 145 13.03 4.64 -11.62
C THR A 145 14.47 4.19 -11.38
N GLU A 146 15.45 5.08 -11.52
CA GLU A 146 16.86 4.79 -11.26
C GLU A 146 17.12 4.41 -9.80
N ASP A 147 16.53 5.14 -8.84
CA ASP A 147 16.64 4.82 -7.42
C ASP A 147 16.08 3.43 -7.09
N PHE A 148 14.96 3.06 -7.73
CA PHE A 148 14.40 1.70 -7.57
C PHE A 148 15.33 0.63 -8.15
N VAL A 149 15.89 0.86 -9.32
CA VAL A 149 16.86 -0.05 -9.93
C VAL A 149 18.09 -0.21 -9.04
N HIS A 150 18.64 0.87 -8.50
CA HIS A 150 19.75 0.81 -7.55
C HIS A 150 19.42 -0.06 -6.32
N ARG A 151 18.23 0.10 -5.74
CA ARG A 151 17.77 -0.72 -4.60
C ARG A 151 17.63 -2.20 -4.99
N ILE A 152 17.07 -2.48 -6.16
CA ILE A 152 16.97 -3.85 -6.69
C ILE A 152 18.34 -4.49 -6.82
N PHE A 153 19.28 -3.80 -7.47
CA PHE A 153 20.65 -4.31 -7.63
C PHE A 153 21.36 -4.52 -6.29
N LYS A 154 21.27 -3.56 -5.36
CA LYS A 154 21.84 -3.72 -4.01
C LYS A 154 21.30 -4.96 -3.29
N ARG A 155 19.99 -5.20 -3.36
CA ARG A 155 19.36 -6.39 -2.78
C ARG A 155 19.84 -7.68 -3.44
N LYS A 156 19.93 -7.72 -4.77
CA LYS A 156 20.42 -8.89 -5.53
C LYS A 156 21.93 -9.13 -5.34
N ALA A 157 22.68 -8.09 -5.08
CA ALA A 157 24.12 -8.17 -4.83
C ALA A 157 24.47 -9.06 -3.63
N LEU A 158 23.61 -9.13 -2.60
CA LEU A 158 23.82 -9.97 -1.41
C LEU A 158 24.06 -11.45 -1.75
N VAL A 159 23.41 -11.94 -2.78
CA VAL A 159 23.60 -13.32 -3.27
C VAL A 159 24.52 -13.33 -4.51
N GLY A 160 24.34 -12.36 -5.40
CA GLY A 160 25.07 -12.27 -6.67
C GLY A 160 26.59 -12.24 -6.53
N GLN A 161 27.11 -11.62 -5.46
CA GLN A 161 28.55 -11.55 -5.18
C GLN A 161 29.24 -12.92 -5.00
N LEU A 162 28.48 -13.99 -4.83
CA LEU A 162 29.01 -15.33 -4.55
C LEU A 162 28.96 -16.29 -5.75
N ILE A 163 28.31 -15.89 -6.86
CA ILE A 163 27.93 -16.82 -7.92
C ILE A 163 28.56 -16.53 -9.28
N HIS A 164 29.23 -15.39 -9.45
CA HIS A 164 29.82 -15.03 -10.73
C HIS A 164 31.28 -15.56 -10.87
N ASN A 165 31.72 -15.71 -12.13
CA ASN A 165 33.05 -16.14 -12.43
C ASN A 165 34.07 -15.03 -12.09
N GLU A 166 35.11 -15.39 -11.32
CA GLU A 166 36.19 -14.51 -10.87
C GLU A 166 37.15 -14.08 -12.00
N THR A 167 37.12 -14.76 -13.15
CA THR A 167 38.05 -14.50 -14.25
C THR A 167 37.61 -13.36 -15.18
N ARG A 168 36.35 -12.99 -15.20
CA ARG A 168 35.82 -11.92 -16.04
C ARG A 168 35.83 -10.62 -15.32
N GLN A 169 36.56 -9.66 -15.85
CA GLN A 169 36.56 -8.27 -15.35
C GLN A 169 35.58 -7.42 -16.15
N PHE A 170 34.90 -6.53 -15.45
CA PHE A 170 34.13 -5.44 -15.97
C PHE A 170 34.83 -4.14 -15.53
N GLY A 171 35.53 -3.49 -16.43
CA GLY A 171 36.45 -2.42 -16.07
C GLY A 171 37.61 -2.92 -15.21
N CYS A 172 37.77 -2.33 -14.03
CA CYS A 172 38.89 -2.67 -13.12
C CYS A 172 38.51 -3.74 -12.07
N LYS A 173 37.27 -4.23 -12.05
CA LYS A 173 36.76 -5.19 -11.04
C LYS A 173 36.07 -6.38 -11.69
N THR A 174 36.04 -7.51 -11.00
CA THR A 174 35.16 -8.62 -11.37
C THR A 174 33.72 -8.28 -10.97
N ILE A 175 32.73 -9.00 -11.52
CA ILE A 175 31.33 -8.79 -11.13
C ILE A 175 31.14 -9.06 -9.64
N ASN A 176 31.74 -10.07 -9.07
CA ASN A 176 31.68 -10.35 -7.64
C ASN A 176 32.23 -9.16 -6.81
N GLN A 177 33.36 -8.57 -7.26
CA GLN A 177 33.95 -7.39 -6.60
C GLN A 177 32.99 -6.15 -6.68
N TRP A 178 32.34 -5.92 -7.83
CA TRP A 178 31.35 -4.87 -7.95
C TRP A 178 30.14 -5.08 -7.00
N LEU A 179 29.69 -6.33 -6.86
CA LEU A 179 28.53 -6.68 -6.05
C LEU A 179 28.84 -6.80 -4.55
N SER A 180 30.13 -6.92 -4.15
CA SER A 180 30.53 -7.06 -2.75
C SER A 180 30.38 -5.79 -1.93
N ASN A 181 30.33 -4.62 -2.57
CA ASN A 181 30.13 -3.32 -1.91
C ASN A 181 28.90 -2.62 -2.49
N PRO A 182 27.87 -2.34 -1.67
CA PRO A 182 26.65 -1.62 -2.10
C PRO A 182 26.93 -0.25 -2.75
N ASP A 183 28.02 0.42 -2.38
CA ASP A 183 28.37 1.73 -2.94
C ASP A 183 28.95 1.64 -4.35
N ASP A 184 29.43 0.47 -4.74
CA ASP A 184 29.95 0.22 -6.09
C ASP A 184 28.86 -0.07 -7.13
N ILE A 185 27.61 -0.30 -6.72
CA ILE A 185 26.51 -0.65 -7.61
C ILE A 185 26.27 0.43 -8.67
N ALA A 186 26.34 1.70 -8.30
CA ALA A 186 26.22 2.81 -9.26
C ALA A 186 27.31 2.73 -10.34
N GLY A 187 28.54 2.44 -9.94
CA GLY A 187 29.67 2.22 -10.86
C GLY A 187 29.46 1.02 -11.79
N LEU A 188 28.92 -0.09 -11.29
CA LEU A 188 28.58 -1.24 -12.10
C LEU A 188 27.54 -0.88 -13.18
N ILE A 189 26.47 -0.17 -12.79
CA ILE A 189 25.41 0.28 -13.71
C ILE A 189 26.02 1.20 -14.79
N THR A 190 26.86 2.14 -14.40
CA THR A 190 27.58 3.02 -15.33
C THR A 190 28.39 2.20 -16.35
N HIS A 191 29.15 1.21 -15.89
CA HIS A 191 29.91 0.33 -16.78
C HIS A 191 29.03 -0.47 -17.73
N LEU A 192 27.90 -1.01 -17.26
CA LEU A 192 26.94 -1.72 -18.11
C LEU A 192 26.40 -0.82 -19.22
N THR A 193 26.20 0.47 -18.93
CA THR A 193 25.72 1.47 -19.88
C THR A 193 26.81 1.85 -20.90
N GLU A 194 28.00 2.18 -20.43
CA GLU A 194 29.14 2.56 -21.28
C GLU A 194 29.52 1.47 -22.29
N HIS A 195 29.43 0.19 -21.86
CA HIS A 195 29.71 -0.96 -22.71
C HIS A 195 28.48 -1.43 -23.50
N LYS A 196 27.38 -0.65 -23.52
CA LYS A 196 26.15 -0.90 -24.28
C LYS A 196 25.45 -2.22 -23.94
N TRP A 197 25.66 -2.73 -22.71
CA TRP A 197 24.86 -3.81 -22.18
C TRP A 197 23.46 -3.32 -21.81
N ILE A 198 23.38 -2.08 -21.37
CA ILE A 198 22.14 -1.34 -21.16
C ILE A 198 22.12 -0.16 -22.14
N LYS A 199 21.04 -0.03 -22.92
CA LYS A 199 20.82 1.05 -23.86
C LYS A 199 19.58 1.80 -23.45
N PHE A 200 19.75 2.99 -22.91
CA PHE A 200 18.64 3.83 -22.46
C PHE A 200 17.86 4.46 -23.60
N ASN A 201 16.60 4.79 -23.30
CA ASN A 201 15.67 5.44 -24.22
C ASN A 201 15.52 4.68 -25.56
N THR A 202 15.53 3.37 -25.47
CA THR A 202 15.33 2.47 -26.60
C THR A 202 14.45 1.30 -26.17
N ASP A 203 13.96 0.53 -27.14
CA ASP A 203 13.33 -0.74 -26.88
C ASP A 203 14.25 -1.60 -26.00
N PRO A 204 13.83 -2.05 -24.79
CA PRO A 204 14.62 -2.86 -23.89
C PRO A 204 15.22 -4.11 -24.53
N GLU A 205 14.56 -4.72 -25.54
CA GLU A 205 15.06 -5.88 -26.28
C GLU A 205 16.39 -5.61 -27.02
N GLN A 206 16.75 -4.35 -27.22
CA GLN A 206 18.04 -3.96 -27.76
C GLN A 206 19.18 -4.03 -26.72
N SER A 207 18.85 -4.16 -25.42
CA SER A 207 19.82 -4.25 -24.33
C SER A 207 20.18 -5.70 -24.06
N VAL A 208 21.47 -6.00 -24.08
CA VAL A 208 21.99 -7.35 -23.76
C VAL A 208 21.58 -7.76 -22.35
N PHE A 209 21.67 -6.84 -21.41
CA PHE A 209 21.28 -7.07 -20.02
C PHE A 209 19.79 -7.46 -19.89
N TRP A 210 18.90 -6.75 -20.60
CA TRP A 210 17.48 -7.07 -20.60
C TRP A 210 17.21 -8.49 -21.10
N ARG A 211 17.75 -8.87 -22.25
CA ARG A 211 17.60 -10.22 -22.78
C ARG A 211 18.10 -11.29 -21.81
N MET A 212 19.21 -11.03 -21.13
CA MET A 212 19.75 -11.99 -20.14
C MET A 212 18.79 -12.26 -18.98
N ILE A 213 18.00 -11.29 -18.56
CA ILE A 213 17.08 -11.41 -17.41
C ILE A 213 15.66 -11.79 -17.82
N ASN A 214 15.26 -11.54 -19.08
CA ASN A 214 13.88 -11.69 -19.55
C ASN A 214 13.64 -12.93 -20.42
N GLU A 215 14.58 -13.29 -21.30
CA GLU A 215 14.46 -14.45 -22.17
C GLU A 215 14.57 -15.76 -21.36
N GLU A 216 13.74 -16.77 -21.66
CA GLU A 216 13.76 -18.09 -20.98
C GLU A 216 15.14 -18.78 -21.02
N ASN A 217 15.91 -18.56 -22.09
CA ASN A 217 17.29 -19.06 -22.21
C ASN A 217 18.35 -18.05 -21.71
N GLY A 218 17.93 -16.94 -21.14
CA GLY A 218 18.82 -15.90 -20.62
C GLY A 218 19.61 -16.41 -19.41
N LYS A 219 20.90 -16.07 -19.34
CA LYS A 219 21.80 -16.54 -18.27
C LYS A 219 21.40 -16.12 -16.88
N MET A 220 20.54 -15.10 -16.75
CA MET A 220 20.02 -14.53 -15.51
C MET A 220 18.50 -14.65 -15.42
N PHE A 221 17.88 -15.52 -16.22
CA PHE A 221 16.46 -15.76 -16.15
C PHE A 221 16.06 -16.23 -14.75
N GLY A 222 14.98 -15.64 -14.20
CA GLY A 222 14.48 -15.95 -12.86
C GLY A 222 15.22 -15.26 -11.70
N VAL A 223 16.31 -14.51 -11.95
CA VAL A 223 17.00 -13.74 -10.89
C VAL A 223 16.15 -12.59 -10.40
N PHE A 224 15.43 -11.95 -11.30
CA PHE A 224 14.52 -10.82 -11.00
C PHE A 224 13.08 -11.29 -11.07
N ASN A 225 12.29 -10.90 -10.08
CA ASN A 225 10.84 -11.16 -10.07
C ASN A 225 10.12 -10.28 -11.12
N PRO A 226 8.83 -10.52 -11.42
CA PRO A 226 8.09 -9.75 -12.43
C PRO A 226 8.09 -8.24 -12.19
N VAL A 227 7.92 -7.81 -10.92
CA VAL A 227 7.93 -6.38 -10.55
C VAL A 227 9.28 -5.75 -10.79
N GLU A 228 10.35 -6.41 -10.35
CA GLU A 228 11.72 -5.95 -10.55
C GLU A 228 12.05 -5.83 -12.04
N ARG A 229 11.60 -6.79 -12.85
CA ARG A 229 11.76 -6.74 -14.31
C ARG A 229 10.98 -5.60 -14.93
N GLN A 230 9.74 -5.33 -14.48
CA GLN A 230 8.97 -4.20 -14.97
C GLN A 230 9.66 -2.86 -14.67
N ILE A 231 10.17 -2.69 -13.46
CA ILE A 231 10.91 -1.47 -13.09
C ILE A 231 12.17 -1.30 -13.95
N ILE A 232 12.92 -2.38 -14.17
CA ILE A 232 14.13 -2.37 -15.02
C ILE A 232 13.75 -2.06 -16.48
N HIS A 233 12.65 -2.65 -16.98
CA HIS A 233 12.13 -2.40 -18.32
C HIS A 233 11.83 -0.91 -18.51
N ASP A 234 11.03 -0.32 -17.61
CA ASP A 234 10.60 1.07 -17.72
C ASP A 234 11.78 2.04 -17.57
N TRP A 235 12.74 1.71 -16.73
CA TRP A 235 13.99 2.46 -16.60
C TRP A 235 14.84 2.45 -17.86
N ILE A 236 14.94 1.29 -18.55
CA ILE A 236 15.67 1.17 -19.82
C ILE A 236 14.90 1.89 -20.93
N ALA A 237 13.59 1.70 -21.02
CA ALA A 237 12.72 2.26 -22.03
C ALA A 237 12.67 3.80 -21.97
N GLY A 238 12.72 4.36 -20.76
CA GLY A 238 12.58 5.80 -20.54
C GLY A 238 11.15 6.30 -20.79
N SER A 239 10.97 7.63 -20.75
CA SER A 239 9.66 8.25 -20.81
C SER A 239 8.93 8.09 -22.15
N ASP A 240 9.65 7.85 -23.23
CA ASP A 240 9.09 7.82 -24.59
C ASP A 240 8.68 6.42 -25.07
N HIS A 241 9.02 5.39 -24.32
CA HIS A 241 8.83 4.00 -24.71
C HIS A 241 8.05 3.17 -23.67
N SER A 242 6.94 3.69 -23.18
CA SER A 242 6.01 2.89 -22.35
C SER A 242 5.33 1.81 -23.18
N SER A 243 6.10 0.83 -23.64
CA SER A 243 5.53 -0.36 -24.23
C SER A 243 4.93 -1.22 -23.10
N ASN A 244 3.74 -1.75 -23.32
CA ASN A 244 3.04 -2.63 -22.40
C ASN A 244 3.82 -3.93 -22.20
N PHE A 245 4.80 -3.91 -21.28
CA PHE A 245 5.41 -5.13 -20.81
C PHE A 245 4.44 -5.80 -19.84
N LEU A 246 3.72 -6.77 -20.33
CA LEU A 246 2.93 -7.66 -19.49
C LEU A 246 3.83 -8.80 -19.03
N ALA A 247 4.30 -8.71 -17.78
CA ALA A 247 5.00 -9.81 -17.15
C ALA A 247 4.05 -10.99 -16.99
N TYR A 248 4.17 -11.95 -17.88
CA TYR A 248 3.44 -13.22 -17.80
C TYR A 248 4.01 -14.04 -16.64
N SER A 249 3.44 -13.93 -15.46
CA SER A 249 3.69 -14.89 -14.40
C SER A 249 2.40 -15.55 -13.94
N ARG A 250 2.03 -16.64 -14.61
CA ARG A 250 0.99 -17.57 -14.13
C ARG A 250 1.40 -18.38 -12.90
N GLU A 251 2.61 -18.24 -12.39
CA GLU A 251 3.17 -19.16 -11.40
C GLU A 251 3.10 -18.73 -9.92
N LEU A 252 2.63 -17.53 -9.60
CA LEU A 252 2.52 -17.09 -8.20
C LEU A 252 1.16 -17.41 -7.56
N LYS A 253 0.61 -18.60 -7.82
CA LYS A 253 -0.59 -19.10 -7.09
C LYS A 253 -0.33 -19.61 -5.67
N ASN A 254 0.86 -19.44 -5.12
CA ASN A 254 1.20 -19.97 -3.78
C ASN A 254 1.45 -18.89 -2.71
N SER A 255 0.67 -17.81 -2.73
CA SER A 255 0.73 -16.79 -1.65
C SER A 255 0.16 -17.27 -0.30
N GLN A 256 -0.46 -18.45 -0.25
CA GLN A 256 -1.04 -19.00 0.99
C GLN A 256 0.01 -19.31 2.08
N ARG A 257 1.26 -19.60 1.70
CA ARG A 257 2.37 -19.84 2.65
C ARG A 257 2.85 -18.58 3.36
N ILE A 258 2.68 -17.41 2.75
CA ILE A 258 3.08 -16.12 3.36
C ILE A 258 2.08 -15.71 4.43
N GLN A 259 0.79 -16.00 4.24
CA GLN A 259 -0.26 -15.68 5.21
C GLN A 259 -0.10 -16.43 6.54
N ASP A 260 0.40 -17.67 6.51
CA ASP A 260 0.58 -18.47 7.74
C ASP A 260 1.81 -18.01 8.56
N TYR A 261 2.79 -17.39 7.92
CA TYR A 261 4.01 -16.89 8.59
C TYR A 261 3.80 -15.54 9.29
N LEU A 262 2.87 -14.72 8.81
CA LEU A 262 2.64 -13.35 9.30
C LEU A 262 1.80 -13.30 10.59
N PHE A 263 1.19 -14.41 11.00
CA PHE A 263 0.36 -14.49 12.19
C PHE A 263 0.97 -15.31 13.34
N SER A 264 2.31 -15.50 13.34
CA SER A 264 2.96 -16.00 14.55
C SER A 264 2.83 -14.93 15.64
N TYR A 265 1.94 -15.16 16.58
CA TYR A 265 1.75 -14.34 17.77
C TYR A 265 3.10 -14.17 18.49
N ILE A 266 3.69 -13.01 18.38
CA ILE A 266 4.65 -12.54 19.36
C ILE A 266 3.80 -12.17 20.56
N SER A 267 4.02 -12.83 21.71
CA SER A 267 3.37 -12.48 22.97
C SER A 267 3.57 -10.98 23.23
N ASP A 268 2.47 -10.25 23.21
CA ASP A 268 2.46 -8.81 23.47
C ASP A 268 2.05 -8.64 24.94
N GLY A 269 3.04 -8.40 25.80
CA GLY A 269 2.81 -8.23 27.25
C GLY A 269 1.84 -7.10 27.60
N GLU A 270 1.68 -6.11 26.72
CA GLU A 270 0.70 -5.04 26.86
C GLU A 270 -0.72 -5.54 26.59
N LEU A 271 -0.89 -6.42 25.61
CA LEU A 271 -2.15 -7.10 25.31
C LEU A 271 -2.58 -7.99 26.47
N ASP A 272 -1.67 -8.81 27.00
CA ASP A 272 -1.96 -9.70 28.13
C ASP A 272 -2.42 -8.90 29.36
N ALA A 273 -1.73 -7.81 29.68
CA ALA A 273 -2.10 -6.93 30.78
C ALA A 273 -3.45 -6.23 30.56
N LEU A 274 -3.80 -5.90 29.32
CA LEU A 274 -5.12 -5.33 28.99
C LEU A 274 -6.22 -6.39 29.14
N GLN A 275 -5.98 -7.61 28.69
CA GLN A 275 -6.92 -8.73 28.81
C GLN A 275 -7.27 -8.98 30.25
N GLU A 276 -6.27 -9.07 31.13
CA GLU A 276 -6.48 -9.23 32.57
C GLU A 276 -7.33 -8.09 33.18
N ARG A 277 -6.95 -6.83 32.87
CA ARG A 277 -7.68 -5.65 33.37
C ARG A 277 -9.14 -5.63 32.93
N VAL A 278 -9.44 -6.05 31.69
CA VAL A 278 -10.81 -6.11 31.17
C VAL A 278 -11.60 -7.26 31.81
N GLN A 279 -10.98 -8.43 32.03
CA GLN A 279 -11.60 -9.58 32.69
C GLN A 279 -11.94 -9.32 34.15
N GLN A 280 -11.11 -8.61 34.88
CA GLN A 280 -11.29 -8.29 36.29
C GLN A 280 -12.47 -7.34 36.58
N SER A 281 -13.02 -6.67 35.59
CA SER A 281 -14.17 -5.78 35.75
C SER A 281 -15.46 -6.48 35.35
N ASN A 282 -16.50 -6.37 36.18
CA ASN A 282 -17.86 -6.81 35.83
C ASN A 282 -18.71 -5.69 35.22
N ASP A 283 -18.27 -4.43 35.30
CA ASP A 283 -18.97 -3.27 34.80
C ASP A 283 -18.68 -3.08 33.30
N LEU A 284 -19.75 -3.01 32.49
CA LEU A 284 -19.67 -2.86 31.04
C LEU A 284 -19.02 -1.52 30.65
N ALA A 285 -19.40 -0.42 31.33
CA ALA A 285 -18.87 0.91 31.01
C ALA A 285 -17.36 0.96 31.29
N ILE A 286 -16.91 0.35 32.38
CA ILE A 286 -15.49 0.26 32.73
C ILE A 286 -14.74 -0.57 31.68
N LYS A 287 -15.29 -1.71 31.22
CA LYS A 287 -14.70 -2.51 30.15
C LYS A 287 -14.53 -1.69 28.88
N ILE A 288 -15.59 -1.00 28.45
CA ILE A 288 -15.57 -0.14 27.26
C ILE A 288 -14.51 0.95 27.38
N CYS A 289 -14.46 1.67 28.51
CA CYS A 289 -13.45 2.69 28.76
C CYS A 289 -12.00 2.17 28.66
N LYS A 290 -11.76 0.94 29.11
CA LYS A 290 -10.41 0.31 29.00
C LYS A 290 -10.04 -0.04 27.56
N LEU A 291 -10.99 -0.38 26.71
CA LEU A 291 -10.77 -0.75 25.32
C LEU A 291 -10.61 0.48 24.39
N THR A 292 -11.32 1.57 24.68
CA THR A 292 -11.43 2.76 23.82
C THR A 292 -10.08 3.34 23.36
N PRO A 293 -9.04 3.47 24.21
CA PRO A 293 -7.75 4.00 23.77
C PRO A 293 -7.09 3.21 22.65
N PHE A 294 -7.32 1.91 22.59
CA PHE A 294 -6.73 1.00 21.61
C PHE A 294 -7.54 0.89 20.31
N LEU A 295 -8.65 1.58 20.22
CA LEU A 295 -9.42 1.74 18.97
C LEU A 295 -8.92 2.93 18.12
N ALA A 296 -7.93 3.68 18.63
CA ALA A 296 -7.34 4.82 17.95
C ALA A 296 -6.53 4.39 16.71
N PRO A 297 -6.35 5.30 15.72
CA PRO A 297 -5.68 4.99 14.45
C PRO A 297 -4.28 4.39 14.57
N ASP A 298 -3.53 4.78 15.58
CA ASP A 298 -2.16 4.31 15.86
C ASP A 298 -2.10 2.88 16.42
N SER A 299 -3.20 2.39 16.94
CA SER A 299 -3.27 1.11 17.66
C SER A 299 -4.18 0.07 17.01
N HIS A 300 -5.22 0.49 16.28
CA HIS A 300 -6.29 -0.40 15.82
C HIS A 300 -5.86 -1.55 14.90
N HIS A 301 -4.69 -1.46 14.25
CA HIS A 301 -4.11 -2.49 13.39
C HIS A 301 -3.13 -3.41 14.11
N LYS A 302 -2.68 -3.04 15.32
CA LYS A 302 -1.80 -3.85 16.16
C LYS A 302 -2.58 -4.94 16.89
N SER A 303 -1.91 -5.97 17.41
CA SER A 303 -2.54 -7.07 18.13
C SER A 303 -3.48 -6.60 19.24
N ILE A 304 -3.05 -5.61 20.03
CA ILE A 304 -3.85 -5.01 21.09
C ILE A 304 -5.10 -4.31 20.57
N GLY A 305 -4.99 -3.55 19.47
CA GLY A 305 -6.12 -2.84 18.85
C GLY A 305 -7.10 -3.79 18.17
N LEU A 306 -6.62 -4.81 17.48
CA LEU A 306 -7.44 -5.85 16.87
C LEU A 306 -8.25 -6.62 17.91
N TRP A 307 -7.61 -7.03 18.99
CA TRP A 307 -8.30 -7.68 20.12
C TRP A 307 -9.31 -6.73 20.78
N SER A 308 -8.92 -5.49 21.03
CA SER A 308 -9.79 -4.47 21.63
C SER A 308 -11.03 -4.21 20.78
N THR A 309 -10.88 -4.09 19.46
CA THR A 309 -12.01 -3.92 18.53
C THR A 309 -12.96 -5.10 18.58
N ARG A 310 -12.44 -6.33 18.51
CA ARG A 310 -13.25 -7.54 18.62
C ARG A 310 -14.00 -7.58 19.93
N LYS A 311 -13.30 -7.34 21.04
CA LYS A 311 -13.90 -7.36 22.37
C LYS A 311 -14.94 -6.25 22.58
N TYR A 312 -14.69 -5.07 22.04
CA TYR A 312 -15.63 -3.95 22.05
C TYR A 312 -16.93 -4.33 21.34
N VAL A 313 -16.84 -4.91 20.14
CA VAL A 313 -18.00 -5.36 19.36
C VAL A 313 -18.77 -6.47 20.11
N GLU A 314 -18.07 -7.47 20.66
CA GLU A 314 -18.69 -8.54 21.45
C GLU A 314 -19.51 -7.99 22.63
N LEU A 315 -18.95 -7.01 23.34
CA LEU A 315 -19.63 -6.39 24.49
C LEU A 315 -20.86 -5.57 24.09
N LEU A 316 -20.84 -4.92 22.93
CA LEU A 316 -21.92 -4.06 22.46
C LEU A 316 -22.94 -4.79 21.59
N PHE A 317 -22.58 -5.92 20.98
CA PHE A 317 -23.47 -6.64 20.05
C PHE A 317 -24.86 -6.94 20.62
N PRO A 318 -25.03 -7.34 21.89
CA PRO A 318 -26.35 -7.54 22.49
C PRO A 318 -27.24 -6.29 22.49
N TYR A 319 -26.63 -5.11 22.45
CA TYR A 319 -27.33 -3.82 22.50
C TYR A 319 -27.57 -3.21 21.10
N LEU A 320 -26.73 -3.56 20.11
CA LEU A 320 -26.85 -3.08 18.73
C LEU A 320 -28.08 -3.67 18.01
N GLY A 321 -28.57 -4.83 18.42
CA GLY A 321 -29.79 -5.45 17.90
C GLY A 321 -31.08 -4.70 18.23
N THR A 322 -31.04 -3.76 19.17
CA THR A 322 -32.21 -2.96 19.59
C THR A 322 -32.43 -1.70 18.74
N PHE A 323 -31.49 -1.37 17.84
CA PHE A 323 -31.58 -0.22 16.92
C PHE A 323 -32.12 -0.58 15.51
N LYS A 324 -32.64 -1.80 15.33
CA LYS A 324 -33.38 -2.20 14.13
C LYS A 324 -34.88 -1.93 14.35
N ASN A 325 -35.26 -0.66 14.39
CA ASN A 325 -36.65 -0.23 14.12
C ASN A 325 -36.63 1.17 13.53
#